data_3b09e67a22cfcd93e6ebb14fa9a9e30a
#
_entry.id   3b09e67a22cfcd93e6ebb14fa9a9e30a
#
_cell.length_a   1.000
_cell.length_b   1.000
_cell.length_c   1.000
_cell.angle_alpha   90.00
_cell.angle_beta   90.00
_cell.angle_gamma   90.00
#
_symmetry.space_group_name_H-M   'P 1'
#
loop_
_entity.id
_entity.type
_entity.pdbx_description
1 polymer ?
#
loop_
_entity_poly.entity_id
_entity_poly.type
_entity_poly.pdbx_seq_one_letter_code
_entity_poly.pdbx_strand_id
1 'polypeptide(L)'
;MARKVLVMGEVRDGSLRNVSFEAVAAAKTIAEGGEVVGLLLGESVASFAKELIHYGADRVVTVESDKLSSYTSDGYAQAFLVVYEEEKPEGIVFGHTALGKDLSPKLAAKLNAGLVSDVTALEVAGGNVVFTRPIYSGKAFEKKIVTDGVLFATIRPNNIAPLEKDEAREGDVSSMTVDVKDLRTVIKEVVRKTAEGVDLSEAKVIIAGGRGVKSEEGFKPLKELADVLGGAVGASRGACDAEYCDYSLQIGQTGKVVTPDLYIACGISGAIQHLAGMSNSKIIVAINKDPEANIFKVADYGIVGDLFEVLPLLTEEFKKLKVHS
;
A
#
# COMPACT_ATOMS: atom_id res chain seq x y z
N MET A 1 -12.31 8.13 23.54
CA MET A 1 -12.07 7.16 24.64
C MET A 1 -10.86 6.33 24.33
N ALA A 2 -9.99 6.07 25.31
CA ALA A 2 -8.83 5.22 25.10
C ALA A 2 -9.27 3.81 24.67
N ARG A 3 -8.74 3.31 23.53
CA ARG A 3 -9.10 2.00 22.94
C ARG A 3 -7.87 1.15 22.77
N LYS A 4 -8.04 -0.16 22.88
CA LYS A 4 -7.03 -1.13 22.43
C LYS A 4 -7.21 -1.38 20.92
N VAL A 5 -6.15 -1.21 20.14
CA VAL A 5 -6.19 -1.39 18.67
C VAL A 5 -5.15 -2.43 18.26
N LEU A 6 -5.60 -3.45 17.53
CA LEU A 6 -4.76 -4.50 16.94
C LEU A 6 -4.38 -4.12 15.51
N VAL A 7 -3.09 -4.12 15.21
CA VAL A 7 -2.56 -3.76 13.88
C VAL A 7 -1.89 -4.98 13.25
N MET A 8 -2.35 -5.39 12.08
CA MET A 8 -1.69 -6.42 11.30
C MET A 8 -0.49 -5.85 10.56
N GLY A 9 0.71 -6.23 10.98
CA GLY A 9 1.94 -5.95 10.23
C GLY A 9 2.14 -6.98 9.12
N GLU A 10 2.60 -6.53 7.96
CA GLU A 10 2.86 -7.38 6.81
C GLU A 10 4.37 -7.49 6.56
N VAL A 11 4.88 -8.71 6.62
CA VAL A 11 6.27 -9.04 6.24
C VAL A 11 6.25 -9.61 4.82
N ARG A 12 7.08 -9.08 3.95
CA ARG A 12 7.26 -9.55 2.59
C ARG A 12 8.72 -9.44 2.17
N ASP A 13 9.23 -10.47 1.55
CA ASP A 13 10.60 -10.53 1.03
C ASP A 13 11.68 -10.13 2.07
N GLY A 14 11.46 -10.54 3.34
CA GLY A 14 12.39 -10.30 4.44
C GLY A 14 12.38 -8.89 5.01
N SER A 15 11.32 -8.12 4.79
CA SER A 15 11.13 -6.78 5.37
C SER A 15 9.68 -6.49 5.71
N LEU A 16 9.45 -5.59 6.67
CA LEU A 16 8.13 -5.02 6.91
C LEU A 16 7.75 -4.10 5.75
N ARG A 17 6.53 -4.24 5.27
CA ARG A 17 5.96 -3.32 4.28
C ARG A 17 5.70 -1.96 4.92
N ASN A 18 5.95 -0.88 4.18
CA ASN A 18 5.76 0.50 4.68
C ASN A 18 4.34 0.76 5.19
N VAL A 19 3.33 0.18 4.55
CA VAL A 19 1.92 0.28 4.98
C VAL A 19 1.69 -0.23 6.40
N SER A 20 2.54 -1.10 6.95
CA SER A 20 2.46 -1.55 8.35
C SER A 20 2.71 -0.40 9.32
N PHE A 21 3.66 0.48 9.00
CA PHE A 21 3.94 1.67 9.81
C PHE A 21 2.84 2.73 9.69
N GLU A 22 2.27 2.88 8.48
CA GLU A 22 1.09 3.73 8.25
C GLU A 22 -0.12 3.22 9.04
N ALA A 23 -0.31 1.89 9.10
CA ALA A 23 -1.37 1.27 9.89
C ALA A 23 -1.17 1.48 11.39
N VAL A 24 0.07 1.47 11.89
CA VAL A 24 0.38 1.83 13.29
C VAL A 24 0.02 3.29 13.57
N ALA A 25 0.35 4.22 12.66
CA ALA A 25 -0.02 5.63 12.81
C ALA A 25 -1.55 5.84 12.84
N ALA A 26 -2.26 5.15 11.96
CA ALA A 26 -3.73 5.13 11.96
C ALA A 26 -4.29 4.57 13.27
N ALA A 27 -3.71 3.47 13.77
CA ALA A 27 -4.12 2.85 15.02
C ALA A 27 -3.91 3.76 16.22
N LYS A 28 -2.82 4.54 16.26
CA LYS A 28 -2.60 5.54 17.32
C LYS A 28 -3.71 6.61 17.34
N THR A 29 -4.17 7.02 16.17
CA THR A 29 -5.31 7.96 16.08
C THR A 29 -6.60 7.32 16.59
N ILE A 30 -6.88 6.06 16.20
CA ILE A 30 -8.06 5.31 16.67
C ILE A 30 -8.01 5.05 18.17
N ALA A 31 -6.82 4.75 18.70
CA ALA A 31 -6.62 4.40 20.09
C ALA A 31 -6.90 5.58 21.05
N GLU A 32 -6.79 6.83 20.63
CA GLU A 32 -7.01 8.04 21.45
C GLU A 32 -6.27 7.97 22.82
N GLY A 33 -5.00 7.57 22.79
CA GLY A 33 -4.18 7.39 24.00
C GLY A 33 -4.31 6.00 24.66
N GLY A 34 -5.05 5.08 24.06
CA GLY A 34 -5.07 3.67 24.43
C GLY A 34 -3.89 2.89 23.85
N GLU A 35 -3.97 1.57 23.93
CA GLU A 35 -2.90 0.65 23.57
C GLU A 35 -2.95 0.28 22.08
N VAL A 36 -1.80 0.33 21.39
CA VAL A 36 -1.62 -0.18 20.03
C VAL A 36 -0.77 -1.44 20.07
N VAL A 37 -1.38 -2.57 19.69
CA VAL A 37 -0.77 -3.89 19.66
C VAL A 37 -0.46 -4.26 18.22
N GLY A 38 0.83 -4.42 17.87
CA GLY A 38 1.24 -4.97 16.61
C GLY A 38 1.04 -6.49 16.57
N LEU A 39 0.61 -7.05 15.45
CA LEU A 39 0.51 -8.49 15.22
C LEU A 39 1.33 -8.87 13.99
N LEU A 40 2.22 -9.84 14.15
CA LEU A 40 2.99 -10.43 13.06
C LEU A 40 2.67 -11.92 12.96
N LEU A 41 2.29 -12.35 11.76
CA LEU A 41 2.00 -13.74 11.44
C LEU A 41 2.98 -14.25 10.36
N GLY A 42 3.62 -15.40 10.58
CA GLY A 42 4.54 -15.97 9.60
C GLY A 42 5.33 -17.15 10.14
N GLU A 43 6.41 -17.52 9.46
CA GLU A 43 7.33 -18.58 9.91
C GLU A 43 8.46 -18.02 10.78
N SER A 44 8.98 -16.83 10.45
CA SER A 44 10.13 -16.21 11.13
C SER A 44 9.94 -14.70 11.14
N VAL A 45 9.01 -14.21 11.96
CA VAL A 45 8.60 -12.80 11.96
C VAL A 45 8.99 -12.04 13.23
N ALA A 46 9.46 -12.73 14.27
CA ALA A 46 9.79 -12.12 15.56
C ALA A 46 10.89 -11.04 15.43
N SER A 47 11.82 -11.19 14.50
CA SER A 47 12.89 -10.21 14.26
C SER A 47 12.39 -8.83 13.83
N PHE A 48 11.18 -8.75 13.26
CA PHE A 48 10.56 -7.50 12.78
C PHE A 48 9.75 -6.78 13.87
N ALA A 49 9.49 -7.44 15.01
CA ALA A 49 8.63 -6.90 16.05
C ALA A 49 9.14 -5.56 16.60
N LYS A 50 10.45 -5.46 16.80
CA LYS A 50 11.09 -4.26 17.33
C LYS A 50 10.92 -3.05 16.41
N GLU A 51 10.90 -3.28 15.10
CA GLU A 51 10.71 -2.20 14.14
C GLU A 51 9.29 -1.60 14.22
N LEU A 52 8.24 -2.42 14.43
CA LEU A 52 6.89 -1.89 14.69
C LEU A 52 6.82 -1.06 15.97
N ILE A 53 7.56 -1.45 17.02
CA ILE A 53 7.64 -0.68 18.27
C ILE A 53 8.30 0.67 17.99
N HIS A 54 9.39 0.72 17.26
CA HIS A 54 10.06 1.96 16.88
C HIS A 54 9.16 2.93 16.11
N TYR A 55 8.17 2.41 15.37
CA TYR A 55 7.16 3.22 14.67
C TYR A 55 5.86 3.42 15.46
N GLY A 56 5.85 3.12 16.75
CA GLY A 56 4.77 3.54 17.64
C GLY A 56 3.88 2.45 18.21
N ALA A 57 4.05 1.17 17.86
CA ALA A 57 3.34 0.11 18.59
C ALA A 57 3.80 0.09 20.06
N ASP A 58 2.88 -0.14 20.97
CA ASP A 58 3.19 -0.20 22.41
C ASP A 58 3.75 -1.58 22.80
N ARG A 59 3.26 -2.63 22.12
CA ARG A 59 3.80 -3.98 22.16
C ARG A 59 3.50 -4.73 20.88
N VAL A 60 4.13 -5.89 20.70
CA VAL A 60 3.92 -6.73 19.52
C VAL A 60 3.68 -8.18 19.94
N VAL A 61 2.66 -8.78 19.35
CA VAL A 61 2.38 -10.22 19.43
C VAL A 61 2.87 -10.88 18.14
N THR A 62 3.64 -11.96 18.27
CA THR A 62 4.10 -12.76 17.14
C THR A 62 3.46 -14.14 17.19
N VAL A 63 3.03 -14.64 16.03
CA VAL A 63 2.59 -16.02 15.86
C VAL A 63 3.43 -16.64 14.77
N GLU A 64 4.31 -17.55 15.16
CA GLU A 64 5.22 -18.23 14.25
C GLU A 64 4.81 -19.69 14.06
N SER A 65 4.71 -20.09 12.80
CA SER A 65 4.43 -21.48 12.41
C SER A 65 4.89 -21.71 10.96
N ASP A 66 5.38 -22.93 10.68
CA ASP A 66 5.67 -23.42 9.33
C ASP A 66 4.44 -23.35 8.40
N LYS A 67 3.24 -23.55 8.96
CA LYS A 67 1.97 -23.42 8.25
C LYS A 67 1.60 -21.99 7.86
N LEU A 68 2.32 -21.00 8.37
CA LEU A 68 2.18 -19.58 8.06
C LEU A 68 3.34 -19.04 7.20
N SER A 69 4.25 -19.92 6.73
CA SER A 69 5.39 -19.56 5.88
C SER A 69 4.98 -18.88 4.56
N SER A 70 3.82 -19.24 4.08
CA SER A 70 3.17 -18.59 2.94
C SER A 70 1.73 -18.23 3.29
N TYR A 71 1.28 -17.10 2.76
CA TYR A 71 -0.08 -16.64 3.02
C TYR A 71 -1.14 -17.62 2.51
N THR A 72 -1.98 -18.07 3.40
CA THR A 72 -3.27 -18.69 3.09
C THR A 72 -4.34 -18.01 3.91
N SER A 73 -5.46 -17.67 3.29
CA SER A 73 -6.54 -16.97 3.98
C SER A 73 -7.13 -17.78 5.15
N ASP A 74 -7.07 -19.11 5.09
CA ASP A 74 -7.54 -19.98 6.18
C ASP A 74 -6.54 -20.03 7.35
N GLY A 75 -5.25 -20.17 7.09
CA GLY A 75 -4.22 -20.22 8.13
C GLY A 75 -4.11 -18.89 8.88
N TYR A 76 -4.01 -17.80 8.11
CA TYR A 76 -3.92 -16.46 8.69
C TYR A 76 -5.19 -16.07 9.46
N ALA A 77 -6.38 -16.46 8.96
CA ALA A 77 -7.62 -16.19 9.68
C ALA A 77 -7.70 -16.96 11.01
N GLN A 78 -7.25 -18.22 11.05
CA GLN A 78 -7.21 -19.00 12.31
C GLN A 78 -6.27 -18.35 13.31
N ALA A 79 -5.04 -18.02 12.89
CA ALA A 79 -4.05 -17.40 13.76
C ALA A 79 -4.53 -16.03 14.28
N PHE A 80 -5.08 -15.20 13.40
CA PHE A 80 -5.61 -13.89 13.77
C PHE A 80 -6.74 -14.00 14.82
N LEU A 81 -7.68 -14.91 14.61
CA LEU A 81 -8.83 -15.05 15.52
C LEU A 81 -8.44 -15.50 16.92
N VAL A 82 -7.41 -16.35 17.06
CA VAL A 82 -6.89 -16.73 18.38
C VAL A 82 -6.31 -15.52 19.10
N VAL A 83 -5.53 -14.70 18.40
CA VAL A 83 -4.98 -13.46 18.97
C VAL A 83 -6.10 -12.46 19.28
N TYR A 84 -7.10 -12.33 18.42
CA TYR A 84 -8.24 -11.45 18.65
C TYR A 84 -9.01 -11.81 19.92
N GLU A 85 -9.28 -13.10 20.16
CA GLU A 85 -9.99 -13.57 21.36
C GLU A 85 -9.21 -13.32 22.66
N GLU A 86 -7.88 -13.38 22.61
CA GLU A 86 -7.01 -13.09 23.76
C GLU A 86 -6.92 -11.59 24.00
N GLU A 87 -6.68 -10.81 22.93
CA GLU A 87 -6.45 -9.37 23.01
C GLU A 87 -7.72 -8.56 23.21
N LYS A 88 -8.84 -9.02 22.68
CA LYS A 88 -10.16 -8.35 22.70
C LYS A 88 -10.06 -6.87 22.29
N PRO A 89 -9.50 -6.56 21.13
CA PRO A 89 -9.31 -5.19 20.71
C PRO A 89 -10.65 -4.53 20.36
N GLU A 90 -10.73 -3.22 20.58
CA GLU A 90 -11.86 -2.37 20.17
C GLU A 90 -11.66 -1.80 18.76
N GLY A 91 -10.45 -1.90 18.22
CA GLY A 91 -10.10 -1.51 16.86
C GLY A 91 -9.18 -2.51 16.18
N ILE A 92 -9.32 -2.66 14.87
CA ILE A 92 -8.50 -3.51 14.00
C ILE A 92 -8.08 -2.70 12.79
N VAL A 93 -6.76 -2.69 12.48
CA VAL A 93 -6.22 -1.98 11.33
C VAL A 93 -5.34 -2.90 10.51
N PHE A 94 -5.58 -2.91 9.19
CA PHE A 94 -4.79 -3.61 8.17
C PHE A 94 -4.30 -2.63 7.10
N GLY A 95 -3.25 -2.98 6.37
CA GLY A 95 -2.95 -2.36 5.09
C GLY A 95 -4.00 -2.76 4.03
N HIS A 96 -4.37 -1.85 3.12
CA HIS A 96 -5.25 -2.16 1.98
C HIS A 96 -4.45 -2.77 0.82
N THR A 97 -3.71 -3.82 1.12
CA THR A 97 -2.85 -4.61 0.23
C THR A 97 -3.60 -5.80 -0.35
N ALA A 98 -2.96 -6.62 -1.17
CA ALA A 98 -3.56 -7.87 -1.64
C ALA A 98 -3.93 -8.79 -0.46
N LEU A 99 -3.07 -8.89 0.56
CA LEU A 99 -3.35 -9.65 1.78
C LEU A 99 -4.51 -9.04 2.56
N GLY A 100 -4.46 -7.74 2.83
CA GLY A 100 -5.51 -7.06 3.59
C GLY A 100 -6.87 -7.11 2.91
N LYS A 101 -6.94 -6.98 1.58
CA LYS A 101 -8.18 -7.08 0.78
C LYS A 101 -8.80 -8.47 0.82
N ASP A 102 -7.98 -9.52 0.92
CA ASP A 102 -8.46 -10.90 0.98
C ASP A 102 -8.85 -11.31 2.42
N LEU A 103 -8.00 -10.97 3.40
CA LEU A 103 -8.16 -11.43 4.77
C LEU A 103 -9.21 -10.62 5.56
N SER A 104 -9.20 -9.28 5.45
CA SER A 104 -10.05 -8.42 6.29
C SER A 104 -11.55 -8.64 6.10
N PRO A 105 -12.11 -8.85 4.89
CA PRO A 105 -13.54 -9.15 4.74
C PRO A 105 -13.93 -10.49 5.36
N LYS A 106 -13.05 -11.49 5.26
CA LYS A 106 -13.27 -12.81 5.88
C LYS A 106 -13.30 -12.71 7.41
N LEU A 107 -12.39 -11.93 7.99
CA LEU A 107 -12.38 -11.69 9.44
C LEU A 107 -13.58 -10.87 9.88
N ALA A 108 -13.92 -9.80 9.15
CA ALA A 108 -15.09 -8.98 9.44
C ALA A 108 -16.38 -9.82 9.50
N ALA A 109 -16.55 -10.72 8.52
CA ALA A 109 -17.70 -11.65 8.51
C ALA A 109 -17.70 -12.62 9.71
N LYS A 110 -16.53 -13.14 10.10
CA LYS A 110 -16.40 -14.05 11.27
C LYS A 110 -16.64 -13.35 12.60
N LEU A 111 -16.24 -12.10 12.71
CA LEU A 111 -16.38 -11.26 13.91
C LEU A 111 -17.72 -10.52 13.97
N ASN A 112 -18.56 -10.66 12.94
CA ASN A 112 -19.78 -9.87 12.77
C ASN A 112 -19.51 -8.36 12.90
N ALA A 113 -18.40 -7.90 12.34
CA ALA A 113 -17.93 -6.52 12.40
C ALA A 113 -18.14 -5.78 11.09
N GLY A 114 -18.42 -4.49 11.18
CA GLY A 114 -18.43 -3.60 10.01
C GLY A 114 -17.00 -3.31 9.55
N LEU A 115 -16.72 -3.43 8.24
CA LEU A 115 -15.42 -3.14 7.65
C LEU A 115 -15.46 -1.84 6.85
N VAL A 116 -14.60 -0.88 7.19
CA VAL A 116 -14.33 0.31 6.38
C VAL A 116 -13.05 0.08 5.57
N SER A 117 -13.21 -0.28 4.30
CA SER A 117 -12.07 -0.60 3.43
C SER A 117 -11.56 0.62 2.68
N ASP A 118 -10.24 0.63 2.36
CA ASP A 118 -9.63 1.60 1.47
C ASP A 118 -9.62 3.03 2.04
N VAL A 119 -9.34 3.15 3.33
CA VAL A 119 -9.30 4.43 4.05
C VAL A 119 -8.08 5.24 3.62
N THR A 120 -8.29 6.49 3.27
CA THR A 120 -7.24 7.44 2.87
C THR A 120 -6.96 8.51 3.92
N ALA A 121 -7.90 8.75 4.82
CA ALA A 121 -7.72 9.65 5.97
C ALA A 121 -8.66 9.23 7.10
N LEU A 122 -8.27 9.58 8.33
CA LEU A 122 -9.12 9.38 9.51
C LEU A 122 -8.89 10.52 10.50
N GLU A 123 -9.94 10.82 11.24
CA GLU A 123 -9.93 11.85 12.30
C GLU A 123 -10.84 11.43 13.45
N VAL A 124 -10.62 12.01 14.62
CA VAL A 124 -11.54 11.85 15.75
C VAL A 124 -12.38 13.12 15.86
N ALA A 125 -13.68 12.99 15.72
CA ALA A 125 -14.63 14.08 15.80
C ALA A 125 -15.86 13.71 16.62
N GLY A 126 -16.19 14.50 17.63
CA GLY A 126 -17.35 14.25 18.50
C GLY A 126 -17.30 12.90 19.25
N GLY A 127 -16.11 12.41 19.57
CA GLY A 127 -15.91 11.10 20.23
C GLY A 127 -16.00 9.88 19.29
N ASN A 128 -16.24 10.11 17.99
CA ASN A 128 -16.26 9.07 16.96
C ASN A 128 -15.01 9.11 16.09
N VAL A 129 -14.56 7.95 15.65
CA VAL A 129 -13.56 7.86 14.58
C VAL A 129 -14.28 7.99 13.24
N VAL A 130 -13.91 9.00 12.47
CA VAL A 130 -14.45 9.30 11.15
C VAL A 130 -13.44 8.84 10.11
N PHE A 131 -13.82 7.85 9.30
CA PHE A 131 -13.00 7.30 8.23
C PHE A 131 -13.39 7.95 6.90
N THR A 132 -12.41 8.46 6.17
CA THR A 132 -12.59 8.97 4.81
C THR A 132 -12.07 7.96 3.81
N ARG A 133 -12.89 7.64 2.80
CA ARG A 133 -12.50 6.73 1.72
C ARG A 133 -13.03 7.20 0.36
N PRO A 134 -12.30 6.92 -0.74
CA PRO A 134 -12.78 7.26 -2.07
C PRO A 134 -13.87 6.29 -2.54
N ILE A 135 -14.80 6.83 -3.32
CA ILE A 135 -15.84 6.09 -4.05
C ILE A 135 -15.84 6.54 -5.52
N TYR A 136 -16.55 5.79 -6.39
CA TYR A 136 -16.61 6.08 -7.83
C TYR A 136 -15.23 6.30 -8.47
N SER A 137 -14.28 5.38 -8.18
CA SER A 137 -12.90 5.47 -8.69
C SER A 137 -12.19 6.78 -8.33
N GLY A 138 -12.41 7.29 -7.12
CA GLY A 138 -11.77 8.50 -6.59
C GLY A 138 -12.43 9.81 -6.98
N LYS A 139 -13.57 9.79 -7.67
CA LYS A 139 -14.32 11.00 -8.05
C LYS A 139 -15.07 11.66 -6.89
N ALA A 140 -15.33 10.92 -5.82
CA ALA A 140 -15.94 11.40 -4.61
C ALA A 140 -15.33 10.71 -3.39
N PHE A 141 -15.49 11.32 -2.23
CA PHE A 141 -15.09 10.75 -0.96
C PHE A 141 -16.30 10.63 -0.06
N GLU A 142 -16.40 9.51 0.65
CA GLU A 142 -17.39 9.34 1.69
C GLU A 142 -16.72 9.36 3.06
N LYS A 143 -17.41 9.90 4.05
CA LYS A 143 -17.03 9.82 5.46
C LYS A 143 -17.93 8.77 6.15
N LYS A 144 -17.32 7.85 6.87
CA LYS A 144 -18.01 6.79 7.61
C LYS A 144 -17.62 6.77 9.07
N ILE A 145 -18.58 6.43 9.90
CA ILE A 145 -18.39 6.07 11.31
C ILE A 145 -18.88 4.65 11.54
N VAL A 146 -18.27 3.92 12.44
CA VAL A 146 -18.77 2.66 12.96
C VAL A 146 -19.51 2.97 14.26
N THR A 147 -20.80 2.70 14.28
CA THR A 147 -21.68 3.08 15.41
C THR A 147 -21.76 2.02 16.50
N ASP A 148 -21.39 0.78 16.17
CA ASP A 148 -21.43 -0.35 17.09
C ASP A 148 -20.37 -1.40 16.71
N GLY A 149 -19.88 -2.15 17.70
CA GLY A 149 -18.88 -3.20 17.51
C GLY A 149 -17.46 -2.69 17.33
N VAL A 150 -16.61 -3.56 16.79
CA VAL A 150 -15.18 -3.30 16.60
C VAL A 150 -14.95 -2.35 15.41
N LEU A 151 -14.11 -1.34 15.60
CA LEU A 151 -13.68 -0.41 14.55
C LEU A 151 -12.70 -1.14 13.61
N PHE A 152 -13.18 -1.68 12.50
CA PHE A 152 -12.34 -2.42 11.56
C PHE A 152 -12.10 -1.62 10.28
N ALA A 153 -10.82 -1.31 9.99
CA ALA A 153 -10.44 -0.54 8.82
C ALA A 153 -9.25 -1.14 8.07
N THR A 154 -9.20 -0.91 6.75
CA THR A 154 -7.99 -1.12 5.96
C THR A 154 -7.49 0.20 5.39
N ILE A 155 -6.18 0.46 5.50
CA ILE A 155 -5.54 1.74 5.16
C ILE A 155 -4.90 1.65 3.78
N ARG A 156 -5.23 2.59 2.88
CA ARG A 156 -4.59 2.66 1.57
C ARG A 156 -3.12 3.07 1.73
N PRO A 157 -2.16 2.33 1.12
CA PRO A 157 -0.75 2.71 1.16
C PRO A 157 -0.49 4.15 0.67
N ASN A 158 0.50 4.80 1.22
CA ASN A 158 0.94 6.17 0.93
C ASN A 158 -0.07 7.28 1.23
N ASN A 159 -1.09 7.02 2.06
CA ASN A 159 -2.10 8.04 2.39
C ASN A 159 -2.02 8.54 3.83
N ILE A 160 -1.52 7.74 4.74
CA ILE A 160 -1.33 8.11 6.15
C ILE A 160 0.17 8.10 6.43
N ALA A 161 0.73 9.24 6.81
CA ALA A 161 2.14 9.32 7.11
C ALA A 161 2.48 8.42 8.32
N PRO A 162 3.52 7.56 8.23
CA PRO A 162 4.05 6.88 9.39
C PRO A 162 4.47 7.87 10.46
N LEU A 163 4.47 7.44 11.71
CA LEU A 163 5.12 8.21 12.78
C LEU A 163 6.63 8.27 12.55
N GLU A 164 7.28 9.26 13.13
CA GLU A 164 8.75 9.32 13.12
C GLU A 164 9.31 8.09 13.84
N LYS A 165 10.34 7.49 13.23
CA LYS A 165 11.01 6.33 13.81
C LYS A 165 11.77 6.75 15.07
N ASP A 166 11.44 6.17 16.21
CA ASP A 166 12.15 6.34 17.47
C ASP A 166 12.83 5.04 17.86
N GLU A 167 14.14 4.95 17.60
CA GLU A 167 14.92 3.75 17.91
C GLU A 167 15.16 3.53 19.41
N ALA A 168 14.90 4.54 20.22
CA ALA A 168 14.98 4.44 21.68
C ALA A 168 13.67 3.94 22.31
N ARG A 169 12.59 3.84 21.52
CA ARG A 169 11.30 3.36 22.02
C ARG A 169 11.39 1.89 22.38
N GLU A 170 11.02 1.58 23.62
CA GLU A 170 10.91 0.23 24.15
C GLU A 170 9.45 -0.23 24.14
N GLY A 171 9.23 -1.54 24.09
CA GLY A 171 7.93 -2.18 24.17
C GLY A 171 8.08 -3.69 24.29
N ASP A 172 7.03 -4.34 24.78
CA ASP A 172 7.05 -5.79 25.01
C ASP A 172 6.80 -6.56 23.69
N VAL A 173 7.54 -7.64 23.51
CA VAL A 173 7.31 -8.61 22.44
C VAL A 173 6.91 -9.95 23.08
N SER A 174 5.72 -10.42 22.75
CA SER A 174 5.21 -11.71 23.20
C SER A 174 4.99 -12.66 22.01
N SER A 175 5.20 -13.94 22.23
CA SER A 175 4.92 -14.98 21.24
C SER A 175 3.71 -15.79 21.68
N MET A 176 2.79 -16.03 20.74
CA MET A 176 1.66 -16.92 20.93
C MET A 176 1.79 -18.15 20.05
N THR A 177 1.50 -19.32 20.58
CA THR A 177 1.44 -20.56 19.80
C THR A 177 0.00 -20.78 19.34
N VAL A 178 -0.18 -20.95 18.02
CA VAL A 178 -1.47 -21.26 17.43
C VAL A 178 -1.38 -22.57 16.65
N ASP A 179 -2.25 -23.51 16.98
CA ASP A 179 -2.37 -24.76 16.24
C ASP A 179 -3.28 -24.56 15.02
N VAL A 180 -2.68 -24.24 13.89
CA VAL A 180 -3.39 -24.10 12.60
C VAL A 180 -3.80 -25.47 12.09
N LYS A 181 -5.09 -25.71 11.94
CA LYS A 181 -5.67 -27.03 11.56
C LYS A 181 -6.47 -26.94 10.28
N ASP A 182 -6.71 -28.09 9.67
CA ASP A 182 -7.67 -28.28 8.58
C ASP A 182 -7.54 -27.24 7.46
N LEU A 183 -6.32 -26.98 7.01
CA LEU A 183 -6.07 -26.11 5.87
C LEU A 183 -6.72 -26.71 4.62
N ARG A 184 -7.64 -25.97 3.99
CA ARG A 184 -8.33 -26.41 2.78
C ARG A 184 -7.47 -26.31 1.53
N THR A 185 -6.38 -25.56 1.61
CA THR A 185 -5.45 -25.34 0.50
C THR A 185 -4.04 -25.72 0.92
N VAL A 186 -3.30 -26.33 0.00
CA VAL A 186 -1.87 -26.60 0.13
C VAL A 186 -1.15 -25.82 -0.95
N ILE A 187 -0.21 -24.98 -0.56
CA ILE A 187 0.66 -24.27 -1.50
C ILE A 187 1.71 -25.27 -1.98
N LYS A 188 1.66 -25.61 -3.27
CA LYS A 188 2.64 -26.51 -3.89
C LYS A 188 3.91 -25.79 -4.30
N GLU A 189 3.74 -24.56 -4.80
CA GLU A 189 4.84 -23.77 -5.32
C GLU A 189 4.47 -22.27 -5.25
N VAL A 190 5.44 -21.43 -4.91
CA VAL A 190 5.34 -19.98 -5.01
C VAL A 190 6.20 -19.52 -6.18
N VAL A 191 5.56 -19.24 -7.30
CA VAL A 191 6.24 -18.63 -8.46
C VAL A 191 6.35 -17.15 -8.22
N ARG A 192 7.53 -16.69 -7.86
CA ARG A 192 7.83 -15.27 -7.77
C ARG A 192 8.17 -14.75 -9.16
N LYS A 193 7.32 -13.95 -9.75
CA LYS A 193 7.76 -13.10 -10.85
C LYS A 193 8.68 -12.05 -10.23
N THR A 194 9.94 -12.10 -10.55
CA THR A 194 10.94 -11.11 -10.15
C THR A 194 10.60 -9.78 -10.82
N ALA A 195 9.72 -9.01 -10.22
CA ALA A 195 9.70 -7.58 -10.46
C ALA A 195 10.91 -7.03 -9.68
N GLU A 196 12.02 -6.83 -10.37
CA GLU A 196 13.13 -6.05 -9.82
C GLU A 196 12.60 -4.65 -9.48
N GLY A 197 12.61 -4.26 -8.20
CA GLY A 197 12.28 -2.90 -7.80
C GLY A 197 11.17 -2.78 -6.75
N VAL A 198 10.83 -1.55 -6.45
CA VAL A 198 9.81 -1.15 -5.46
C VAL A 198 8.41 -1.57 -5.92
N ASP A 199 7.59 -2.14 -5.03
CA ASP A 199 6.19 -2.46 -5.35
C ASP A 199 5.43 -1.17 -5.72
N LEU A 200 4.80 -1.17 -6.88
CA LEU A 200 4.04 -0.02 -7.39
C LEU A 200 3.01 0.52 -6.39
N SER A 201 2.40 -0.33 -5.58
CA SER A 201 1.40 0.11 -4.61
C SER A 201 1.98 0.88 -3.42
N GLU A 202 3.29 0.78 -3.18
CA GLU A 202 4.00 1.45 -2.09
C GLU A 202 5.05 2.45 -2.60
N ALA A 203 5.29 2.50 -3.91
CA ALA A 203 6.24 3.43 -4.51
C ALA A 203 5.82 4.88 -4.25
N LYS A 204 6.76 5.69 -3.76
CA LYS A 204 6.56 7.14 -3.59
C LYS A 204 6.76 7.91 -4.88
N VAL A 205 7.53 7.35 -5.81
CA VAL A 205 7.74 7.91 -7.15
C VAL A 205 7.42 6.85 -8.18
N ILE A 206 6.59 7.19 -9.17
CA ILE A 206 6.22 6.29 -10.26
C ILE A 206 6.46 6.98 -11.61
N ILE A 207 7.20 6.31 -12.48
CA ILE A 207 7.39 6.72 -13.86
C ILE A 207 6.59 5.74 -14.74
N ALA A 208 5.48 6.21 -15.32
CA ALA A 208 4.56 5.34 -16.02
C ALA A 208 4.59 5.54 -17.54
N GLY A 209 4.68 4.43 -18.30
CA GLY A 209 4.69 4.43 -19.74
C GLY A 209 3.33 4.12 -20.37
N GLY A 210 2.95 4.90 -21.37
CA GLY A 210 1.80 4.63 -22.22
C GLY A 210 2.19 4.01 -23.55
N ARG A 211 1.24 3.93 -24.50
CA ARG A 211 1.53 3.49 -25.88
C ARG A 211 2.57 4.36 -26.60
N GLY A 212 2.80 5.58 -26.11
CA GLY A 212 3.83 6.48 -26.62
C GLY A 212 5.26 5.96 -26.48
N VAL A 213 5.52 4.96 -25.63
CA VAL A 213 6.83 4.29 -25.49
C VAL A 213 7.16 3.38 -26.68
N LYS A 214 6.18 2.96 -27.47
CA LYS A 214 6.25 2.27 -28.77
C LYS A 214 6.82 0.84 -28.75
N SER A 215 7.59 0.44 -27.77
CA SER A 215 8.19 -0.90 -27.66
C SER A 215 8.61 -1.21 -26.22
N GLU A 216 9.09 -2.43 -25.96
CA GLU A 216 9.69 -2.83 -24.70
C GLU A 216 10.95 -1.99 -24.40
N GLU A 217 11.81 -1.78 -25.41
CA GLU A 217 13.02 -0.95 -25.29
C GLU A 217 12.69 0.51 -24.93
N GLY A 218 11.51 0.98 -25.34
CA GLY A 218 11.03 2.32 -25.02
C GLY A 218 10.79 2.56 -23.52
N PHE A 219 10.73 1.51 -22.71
CA PHE A 219 10.69 1.62 -21.24
C PHE A 219 12.07 1.90 -20.61
N LYS A 220 13.16 1.72 -21.35
CA LYS A 220 14.52 1.93 -20.81
C LYS A 220 14.73 3.33 -20.22
N PRO A 221 14.41 4.43 -20.92
CA PRO A 221 14.55 5.78 -20.33
C PRO A 221 13.67 6.00 -19.09
N LEU A 222 12.50 5.35 -19.02
CA LEU A 222 11.63 5.41 -17.85
C LEU A 222 12.29 4.71 -16.63
N LYS A 223 12.89 3.54 -16.87
CA LYS A 223 13.62 2.79 -15.85
C LYS A 223 14.83 3.59 -15.35
N GLU A 224 15.61 4.18 -16.25
CA GLU A 224 16.76 5.01 -15.88
C GLU A 224 16.36 6.21 -14.98
N LEU A 225 15.24 6.87 -15.29
CA LEU A 225 14.73 7.96 -14.47
C LEU A 225 14.19 7.44 -13.13
N ALA A 226 13.47 6.31 -13.12
CA ALA A 226 12.98 5.68 -11.89
C ALA A 226 14.12 5.30 -10.95
N ASP A 227 15.21 4.72 -11.48
CA ASP A 227 16.40 4.35 -10.70
C ASP A 227 17.06 5.59 -10.05
N VAL A 228 17.15 6.69 -10.80
CA VAL A 228 17.68 7.96 -10.27
C VAL A 228 16.81 8.50 -9.14
N LEU A 229 15.49 8.39 -9.24
CA LEU A 229 14.56 8.92 -8.24
C LEU A 229 14.23 7.92 -7.11
N GLY A 230 14.73 6.68 -7.19
CA GLY A 230 14.40 5.62 -6.24
C GLY A 230 12.93 5.21 -6.34
N GLY A 231 12.37 5.29 -7.55
CA GLY A 231 10.99 5.02 -7.83
C GLY A 231 10.74 3.69 -8.54
N ALA A 232 9.49 3.46 -8.93
CA ALA A 232 9.04 2.28 -9.67
C ALA A 232 8.57 2.65 -11.08
N VAL A 233 8.65 1.67 -12.00
CA VAL A 233 8.11 1.81 -13.34
C VAL A 233 6.70 1.22 -13.39
N GLY A 234 5.75 1.99 -13.91
CA GLY A 234 4.38 1.56 -14.15
C GLY A 234 4.01 1.63 -15.63
N ALA A 235 2.84 1.12 -15.99
CA ALA A 235 2.38 1.12 -17.36
C ALA A 235 0.87 1.36 -17.47
N SER A 236 0.44 1.94 -18.59
CA SER A 236 -0.97 1.96 -18.94
C SER A 236 -1.41 0.58 -19.48
N ARG A 237 -2.70 0.26 -19.37
CA ARG A 237 -3.26 -0.93 -20.00
C ARG A 237 -2.89 -1.03 -21.49
N GLY A 238 -2.96 0.08 -22.22
CA GLY A 238 -2.64 0.09 -23.65
C GLY A 238 -1.18 -0.24 -23.98
N ALA A 239 -0.24 -0.05 -23.06
CA ALA A 239 1.14 -0.51 -23.22
C ALA A 239 1.26 -2.01 -22.94
N CYS A 240 0.54 -2.53 -21.92
CA CYS A 240 0.48 -3.97 -21.64
C CYS A 240 -0.22 -4.74 -22.78
N ASP A 241 -1.37 -4.24 -23.28
CA ASP A 241 -2.11 -4.86 -24.39
C ASP A 241 -1.27 -4.90 -25.68
N ALA A 242 -0.32 -3.97 -25.84
CA ALA A 242 0.63 -3.94 -26.95
C ALA A 242 1.90 -4.77 -26.69
N GLU A 243 1.94 -5.55 -25.61
CA GLU A 243 3.06 -6.41 -25.20
C GLU A 243 4.39 -5.67 -24.97
N TYR A 244 4.33 -4.37 -24.67
CA TYR A 244 5.54 -3.58 -24.34
C TYR A 244 6.04 -3.84 -22.92
N CYS A 245 5.19 -4.40 -22.05
CA CYS A 245 5.51 -4.74 -20.67
C CYS A 245 4.51 -5.75 -20.08
N ASP A 246 4.89 -6.38 -18.95
CA ASP A 246 4.01 -7.31 -18.24
C ASP A 246 2.84 -6.58 -17.58
N TYR A 247 1.67 -7.26 -17.50
CA TYR A 247 0.47 -6.74 -16.83
C TYR A 247 0.63 -6.46 -15.33
N SER A 248 1.66 -7.00 -14.68
CA SER A 248 1.98 -6.68 -13.29
C SER A 248 2.32 -5.20 -13.08
N LEU A 249 2.72 -4.50 -14.15
CA LEU A 249 3.00 -3.06 -14.17
C LEU A 249 1.76 -2.21 -14.44
N GLN A 250 0.61 -2.82 -14.76
CA GLN A 250 -0.59 -2.09 -15.14
C GLN A 250 -1.13 -1.22 -14.01
N ILE A 251 -1.29 0.08 -14.29
CA ILE A 251 -1.96 1.05 -13.44
C ILE A 251 -3.30 1.43 -14.07
N GLY A 252 -4.36 1.44 -13.27
CA GLY A 252 -5.69 1.80 -13.72
C GLY A 252 -6.78 1.08 -12.96
N GLN A 253 -8.02 1.25 -13.37
CA GLN A 253 -9.22 0.68 -12.74
C GLN A 253 -9.16 -0.85 -12.59
N THR A 254 -8.59 -1.54 -13.57
CA THR A 254 -8.45 -3.02 -13.59
C THR A 254 -7.03 -3.49 -13.30
N GLY A 255 -6.12 -2.56 -13.00
CA GLY A 255 -4.75 -2.80 -12.59
C GLY A 255 -4.53 -2.38 -11.13
N LYS A 256 -3.33 -1.91 -10.85
CA LYS A 256 -3.00 -1.35 -9.53
C LYS A 256 -3.52 0.09 -9.42
N VAL A 257 -4.06 0.42 -8.25
CA VAL A 257 -4.35 1.80 -7.86
C VAL A 257 -3.19 2.28 -7.01
N VAL A 258 -2.62 3.42 -7.39
CA VAL A 258 -1.41 3.99 -6.80
C VAL A 258 -1.64 5.42 -6.34
N THR A 259 -0.95 5.83 -5.28
CA THR A 259 -1.01 7.17 -4.71
C THR A 259 0.40 7.64 -4.34
N PRO A 260 1.32 7.75 -5.32
CA PRO A 260 2.68 8.21 -5.06
C PRO A 260 2.71 9.71 -4.71
N ASP A 261 3.83 10.15 -4.15
CA ASP A 261 4.13 11.57 -4.00
C ASP A 261 4.36 12.24 -5.36
N LEU A 262 5.00 11.50 -6.31
CA LEU A 262 5.25 11.97 -7.67
C LEU A 262 4.87 10.89 -8.70
N TYR A 263 4.02 11.25 -9.65
CA TYR A 263 3.64 10.43 -10.78
C TYR A 263 4.03 11.11 -12.10
N ILE A 264 4.94 10.51 -12.87
CA ILE A 264 5.35 11.02 -14.20
C ILE A 264 4.71 10.16 -15.27
N ALA A 265 3.75 10.70 -16.01
CA ALA A 265 3.02 10.04 -17.09
C ALA A 265 3.70 10.27 -18.43
N CYS A 266 4.32 9.25 -19.02
CA CYS A 266 5.11 9.33 -20.25
C CYS A 266 4.36 8.71 -21.44
N GLY A 267 3.92 9.52 -22.39
CA GLY A 267 3.19 9.04 -23.57
C GLY A 267 1.85 8.35 -23.26
N ILE A 268 1.21 8.75 -22.16
CA ILE A 268 -0.11 8.28 -21.71
C ILE A 268 -1.18 9.26 -22.18
N SER A 269 -2.27 8.76 -22.76
CA SER A 269 -3.36 9.58 -23.29
C SER A 269 -4.28 10.16 -22.20
N GLY A 270 -4.37 9.52 -21.02
CA GLY A 270 -5.29 9.94 -19.96
C GLY A 270 -6.71 9.40 -20.12
N ALA A 271 -6.86 8.16 -20.57
CA ALA A 271 -8.13 7.47 -20.55
C ALA A 271 -8.69 7.37 -19.12
N ILE A 272 -10.01 7.49 -18.95
CA ILE A 272 -10.66 7.53 -17.64
C ILE A 272 -10.34 6.30 -16.77
N GLN A 273 -10.13 5.14 -17.39
CA GLN A 273 -9.76 3.91 -16.71
C GLN A 273 -8.33 3.96 -16.15
N HIS A 274 -7.42 4.67 -16.81
CA HIS A 274 -6.06 4.90 -16.31
C HIS A 274 -6.08 5.92 -15.18
N LEU A 275 -6.80 7.04 -15.38
CA LEU A 275 -6.95 8.10 -14.38
C LEU A 275 -7.51 7.56 -13.06
N ALA A 276 -8.44 6.62 -13.11
CA ALA A 276 -9.00 5.95 -11.92
C ALA A 276 -7.93 5.27 -11.05
N GLY A 277 -6.77 4.92 -11.62
CA GLY A 277 -5.68 4.28 -10.90
C GLY A 277 -4.60 5.23 -10.38
N MET A 278 -4.59 6.54 -10.75
CA MET A 278 -3.46 7.41 -10.40
C MET A 278 -3.83 8.86 -10.07
N SER A 279 -5.08 9.28 -10.26
CA SER A 279 -5.51 10.68 -10.05
C SER A 279 -5.34 11.18 -8.61
N ASN A 280 -5.16 10.30 -7.64
CA ASN A 280 -4.92 10.66 -6.24
C ASN A 280 -3.41 10.77 -5.91
N SER A 281 -2.54 10.76 -6.91
CA SER A 281 -1.11 11.10 -6.74
C SER A 281 -0.98 12.55 -6.26
N LYS A 282 0.01 12.87 -5.40
CA LYS A 282 0.15 14.22 -4.85
C LYS A 282 0.60 15.22 -5.90
N ILE A 283 1.53 14.81 -6.78
CA ILE A 283 2.01 15.61 -7.91
C ILE A 283 1.98 14.73 -9.16
N ILE A 284 1.37 15.24 -10.23
CA ILE A 284 1.27 14.58 -11.52
C ILE A 284 2.01 15.42 -12.57
N VAL A 285 3.00 14.82 -13.20
CA VAL A 285 3.71 15.39 -14.36
C VAL A 285 3.32 14.61 -15.60
N ALA A 286 2.92 15.29 -16.67
CA ALA A 286 2.57 14.65 -17.92
C ALA A 286 3.54 15.05 -19.05
N ILE A 287 4.00 14.06 -19.81
CA ILE A 287 4.84 14.24 -21.01
C ILE A 287 4.10 13.58 -22.16
N ASN A 288 3.66 14.37 -23.13
CA ASN A 288 2.95 13.87 -24.31
C ASN A 288 3.22 14.77 -25.51
N LYS A 289 3.27 14.17 -26.72
CA LYS A 289 3.37 14.93 -27.99
C LYS A 289 2.07 15.63 -28.38
N ASP A 290 0.93 15.06 -27.99
CA ASP A 290 -0.39 15.61 -28.25
C ASP A 290 -0.76 16.62 -27.15
N PRO A 291 -0.82 17.92 -27.45
CA PRO A 291 -1.17 18.94 -26.48
C PRO A 291 -2.62 18.82 -25.96
N GLU A 292 -3.49 18.13 -26.71
CA GLU A 292 -4.90 17.91 -26.36
C GLU A 292 -5.11 16.60 -25.59
N ALA A 293 -4.04 15.85 -25.23
CA ALA A 293 -4.16 14.62 -24.48
C ALA A 293 -4.85 14.86 -23.13
N ASN A 294 -5.85 14.03 -22.81
CA ASN A 294 -6.64 14.18 -21.58
C ASN A 294 -5.79 14.10 -20.29
N ILE A 295 -4.59 13.51 -20.35
CA ILE A 295 -3.69 13.44 -19.20
C ILE A 295 -3.33 14.83 -18.67
N PHE A 296 -3.21 15.82 -19.55
CA PHE A 296 -2.89 17.20 -19.15
C PHE A 296 -4.00 17.85 -18.32
N LYS A 297 -5.25 17.38 -18.40
CA LYS A 297 -6.37 17.91 -17.60
C LYS A 297 -6.27 17.57 -16.11
N VAL A 298 -5.44 16.59 -15.76
CA VAL A 298 -5.24 16.14 -14.36
C VAL A 298 -3.79 16.35 -13.90
N ALA A 299 -2.91 16.79 -14.78
CA ALA A 299 -1.51 17.04 -14.48
C ALA A 299 -1.31 18.39 -13.82
N ASP A 300 -0.47 18.46 -12.78
CA ASP A 300 0.00 19.69 -12.18
C ASP A 300 1.04 20.38 -13.06
N TYR A 301 1.85 19.58 -13.77
CA TYR A 301 2.87 20.05 -14.73
C TYR A 301 2.76 19.26 -16.04
N GLY A 302 2.85 19.98 -17.16
CA GLY A 302 2.77 19.39 -18.50
C GLY A 302 3.94 19.78 -19.38
N ILE A 303 4.51 18.80 -20.09
CA ILE A 303 5.54 19.02 -21.10
C ILE A 303 5.00 18.48 -22.42
N VAL A 304 4.76 19.36 -23.39
CA VAL A 304 4.40 18.97 -24.76
C VAL A 304 5.69 18.68 -25.52
N GLY A 305 5.98 17.38 -25.76
CA GLY A 305 7.23 16.97 -26.40
C GLY A 305 7.38 15.46 -26.55
N ASP A 306 8.49 15.06 -27.19
CA ASP A 306 8.85 13.65 -27.30
C ASP A 306 9.44 13.15 -25.98
N LEU A 307 8.84 12.11 -25.40
CA LEU A 307 9.35 11.52 -24.17
C LEU A 307 10.81 11.03 -24.32
N PHE A 308 11.23 10.61 -25.52
CA PHE A 308 12.60 10.15 -25.78
C PHE A 308 13.63 11.29 -25.79
N GLU A 309 13.20 12.52 -25.98
CA GLU A 309 14.04 13.73 -25.84
C GLU A 309 13.98 14.27 -24.42
N VAL A 310 12.79 14.29 -23.81
CA VAL A 310 12.55 14.91 -22.51
C VAL A 310 13.12 14.06 -21.35
N LEU A 311 12.92 12.73 -21.37
CA LEU A 311 13.33 11.88 -20.24
C LEU A 311 14.85 11.87 -19.99
N PRO A 312 15.73 11.79 -21.01
CA PRO A 312 17.16 11.88 -20.77
C PRO A 312 17.57 13.21 -20.11
N LEU A 313 16.97 14.32 -20.53
CA LEU A 313 17.25 15.65 -19.96
C LEU A 313 16.79 15.72 -18.50
N LEU A 314 15.60 15.22 -18.19
CA LEU A 314 15.11 15.14 -16.81
C LEU A 314 16.02 14.26 -15.94
N THR A 315 16.45 13.12 -16.48
CA THR A 315 17.36 12.20 -15.77
C THR A 315 18.67 12.89 -15.39
N GLU A 316 19.26 13.64 -16.32
CA GLU A 316 20.48 14.39 -16.07
C GLU A 316 20.29 15.51 -15.03
N GLU A 317 19.19 16.26 -15.10
CA GLU A 317 18.91 17.31 -14.12
C GLU A 317 18.66 16.75 -12.72
N PHE A 318 17.90 15.65 -12.59
CA PHE A 318 17.69 15.00 -11.28
C PHE A 318 18.97 14.38 -10.71
N LYS A 319 19.89 13.86 -11.53
CA LYS A 319 21.20 13.42 -11.06
C LYS A 319 21.98 14.57 -10.44
N LYS A 320 21.97 15.75 -11.05
CA LYS A 320 22.67 16.94 -10.54
C LYS A 320 22.09 17.38 -9.17
N LEU A 321 20.77 17.36 -9.01
CA LEU A 321 20.11 17.71 -7.74
C LEU A 321 20.50 16.76 -6.60
N LYS A 322 20.58 15.45 -6.87
CA LYS A 322 21.00 14.45 -5.85
C LYS A 322 22.44 14.56 -5.39
N VAL A 323 23.32 15.13 -6.20
CA VAL A 323 24.73 15.37 -5.82
C VAL A 323 24.86 16.53 -4.83
N HIS A 324 23.85 17.40 -4.75
CA HIS A 324 23.87 18.62 -3.94
C HIS A 324 22.97 18.53 -2.68
N SER A 325 22.27 17.41 -2.49
CA SER A 325 21.45 17.07 -1.31
C SER A 325 22.10 15.96 -0.49
#